data_1073bd54860c9d1844c911073abd19a6
#
_entry.id   1073bd54860c9d1844c911073abd19a6
#
_cell.length_a   1.000
_cell.length_b   1.000
_cell.length_c   1.000
_cell.angle_alpha   90.00
_cell.angle_beta   90.00
_cell.angle_gamma   90.00
#
_symmetry.space_group_name_H-M   'P 1'
#
loop_
_entity.id
_entity.type
_entity.pdbx_description
1 polymer ?
#
loop_
_entity_poly.entity_id
_entity_poly.type
_entity_poly.pdbx_seq_one_letter_code
_entity_poly.pdbx_strand_id
1 'polypeptide(L)'
;MRLAMFAPFMLLAAGCGQDQDSSPAAAARGAGVKVDWPTFLGPNQDNVSVEKGIVAPWPKAGLGKVWDCPLGIGYAPPVIADGKLFHFDRHDDTCRLTCRDAATGKLHWQFDYPTNYKDFYGYDPGPRACPTVDGDRVYCYGPEGLLHCVKVADGKEVWRLDTKEKFHFHQNFFGVGGAPLVEGDLVIVPVGGSEKGPRPIDLREAKPNGTAIVGIDKKTGEVKYAKGAELASYASPIVRTIDGKRTGLYFARGGLLGFDPRTGETAFHYKWRARDEESVNAANPVVVGDQILVTECYGPGASLLDLKGGKSKEVWTDLEKEKFDKALMCHWNTPIHHEGFVYGSSGRHDNEAELRCVEWKTGEVKWRVKRTFRTSLLKVDGHLVNLSEYGDLSLIKLNAEKHEEVSKYSVPELQYPCWAPPVLSGGLLYVRGKGKLVCLELIPEKK
;
A
#
# COMPACT_ATOMS: atom_id res chain seq x y z
N MET A 1 -65.21 0.62 -36.13
CA MET A 1 -65.25 2.09 -36.31
C MET A 1 -65.24 2.75 -34.93
N ARG A 2 -64.07 3.10 -34.40
CA ARG A 2 -63.81 4.06 -33.32
C ARG A 2 -62.43 4.62 -33.49
N LEU A 3 -62.36 5.91 -33.81
CA LEU A 3 -61.13 6.72 -33.92
C LEU A 3 -60.47 6.83 -32.55
N ALA A 4 -59.16 6.68 -32.48
CA ALA A 4 -58.34 7.07 -31.38
C ALA A 4 -57.45 8.24 -31.80
N MET A 5 -57.63 9.39 -31.16
CA MET A 5 -56.88 10.63 -31.29
C MET A 5 -55.47 10.47 -30.74
N PHE A 6 -54.46 10.83 -31.53
CA PHE A 6 -53.09 11.06 -31.08
C PHE A 6 -52.95 12.48 -30.52
N ALA A 7 -52.50 12.59 -29.24
CA ALA A 7 -52.01 13.85 -28.68
C ALA A 7 -50.46 13.87 -28.71
N PRO A 8 -49.81 14.98 -29.00
CA PRO A 8 -48.37 15.07 -29.00
C PRO A 8 -47.83 15.29 -27.59
N PHE A 9 -46.84 14.45 -27.20
CA PHE A 9 -46.04 14.63 -25.99
C PHE A 9 -45.00 15.73 -26.24
N MET A 10 -45.13 16.84 -25.51
CA MET A 10 -44.07 17.85 -25.39
C MET A 10 -42.96 17.32 -24.47
N LEU A 11 -41.74 17.18 -25.03
CA LEU A 11 -40.52 16.98 -24.21
C LEU A 11 -40.17 18.30 -23.52
N LEU A 12 -40.31 18.32 -22.20
CA LEU A 12 -39.68 19.32 -21.35
C LEU A 12 -38.23 18.92 -21.14
N ALA A 13 -37.29 19.70 -21.68
CA ALA A 13 -35.88 19.62 -21.37
C ALA A 13 -35.65 20.14 -19.95
N ALA A 14 -35.37 19.25 -19.00
CA ALA A 14 -34.90 19.62 -17.68
C ALA A 14 -33.48 20.13 -17.78
N GLY A 15 -33.28 21.42 -17.61
CA GLY A 15 -31.97 22.05 -17.47
C GLY A 15 -31.25 21.52 -16.22
N CYS A 16 -30.11 20.89 -16.42
CA CYS A 16 -29.24 20.51 -15.33
C CYS A 16 -28.60 21.78 -14.77
N GLY A 17 -29.10 22.22 -13.60
CA GLY A 17 -28.50 23.31 -12.85
C GLY A 17 -27.08 22.92 -12.42
N GLN A 18 -26.10 23.67 -12.85
CA GLN A 18 -24.74 23.63 -12.32
C GLN A 18 -24.80 24.29 -10.93
N ASP A 19 -24.82 23.50 -9.86
CA ASP A 19 -24.49 23.97 -8.54
C ASP A 19 -22.99 24.32 -8.51
N GLN A 20 -22.72 25.61 -8.70
CA GLN A 20 -21.42 26.20 -8.36
C GLN A 20 -21.32 26.30 -6.85
N ASP A 21 -20.84 25.24 -6.21
CA ASP A 21 -20.37 25.31 -4.83
C ASP A 21 -19.00 26.01 -4.84
N SER A 22 -19.02 27.32 -4.62
CA SER A 22 -17.83 28.15 -4.45
C SER A 22 -17.24 27.90 -3.07
N SER A 23 -16.45 26.81 -2.97
CA SER A 23 -15.48 26.64 -1.88
C SER A 23 -14.43 27.75 -2.01
N PRO A 24 -14.00 28.43 -0.93
CA PRO A 24 -13.02 29.51 -1.04
C PRO A 24 -11.75 28.98 -1.68
N ALA A 25 -11.26 29.72 -2.69
CA ALA A 25 -10.05 29.40 -3.45
C ALA A 25 -8.91 29.04 -2.48
N ALA A 26 -8.38 27.82 -2.60
CA ALA A 26 -7.20 27.40 -1.88
C ALA A 26 -6.05 28.34 -2.28
N ALA A 27 -5.62 29.19 -1.35
CA ALA A 27 -4.46 30.03 -1.53
C ALA A 27 -3.25 29.14 -1.85
N ALA A 28 -2.42 29.56 -2.79
CA ALA A 28 -1.22 28.81 -3.15
C ALA A 28 -0.38 28.58 -1.88
N ARG A 29 -0.22 27.30 -1.49
CA ARG A 29 0.55 26.95 -0.29
C ARG A 29 2.00 27.38 -0.49
N GLY A 30 2.54 28.13 0.48
CA GLY A 30 3.92 28.59 0.48
C GLY A 30 4.90 27.42 0.39
N ALA A 31 6.08 27.65 -0.19
CA ALA A 31 7.12 26.65 -0.44
C ALA A 31 7.77 26.14 0.86
N GLY A 32 7.03 25.38 1.65
CA GLY A 32 7.60 24.42 2.60
C GLY A 32 8.31 23.31 1.84
N VAL A 33 9.24 22.61 2.47
CA VAL A 33 9.91 21.45 1.87
C VAL A 33 8.84 20.47 1.41
N LYS A 34 8.60 20.40 0.10
CA LYS A 34 7.67 19.42 -0.46
C LYS A 34 8.31 18.05 -0.29
N VAL A 35 7.75 17.24 0.57
CA VAL A 35 8.15 15.83 0.74
C VAL A 35 7.22 15.01 -0.12
N ASP A 36 7.73 14.49 -1.24
CA ASP A 36 7.00 13.58 -2.10
C ASP A 36 6.76 12.23 -1.41
N TRP A 37 5.68 11.57 -1.81
CA TRP A 37 5.31 10.21 -1.40
C TRP A 37 5.11 9.33 -2.64
N PRO A 38 6.17 9.06 -3.44
CA PRO A 38 6.04 8.63 -4.82
C PRO A 38 5.73 7.13 -5.00
N THR A 39 5.77 6.36 -3.92
CA THR A 39 5.56 4.90 -3.94
C THR A 39 4.93 4.40 -2.65
N PHE A 40 4.65 3.10 -2.58
CA PHE A 40 4.09 2.45 -1.39
C PHE A 40 4.97 2.67 -0.16
N LEU A 41 4.36 3.15 0.93
CA LEU A 41 5.00 3.50 2.21
C LEU A 41 6.03 4.63 2.11
N GLY A 42 5.95 5.48 1.07
CA GLY A 42 6.73 6.70 0.93
C GLY A 42 8.12 6.51 0.32
N PRO A 43 8.93 7.58 0.31
CA PRO A 43 10.20 7.60 -0.43
C PRO A 43 11.19 6.55 0.08
N ASN A 44 11.14 6.23 1.36
CA ASN A 44 11.98 5.20 1.97
C ASN A 44 11.25 3.86 2.14
N GLN A 45 10.00 3.72 1.69
CA GLN A 45 9.20 2.50 1.81
C GLN A 45 9.11 1.96 3.26
N ASP A 46 9.02 2.85 4.24
CA ASP A 46 9.02 2.55 5.67
C ASP A 46 7.87 3.21 6.45
N ASN A 47 6.99 3.91 5.72
CA ASN A 47 5.86 4.69 6.23
C ASN A 47 6.26 5.77 7.26
N VAL A 48 7.42 6.39 7.05
CA VAL A 48 7.97 7.45 7.89
C VAL A 48 8.06 8.74 7.10
N SER A 49 7.43 9.81 7.61
CA SER A 49 7.59 11.18 7.11
C SER A 49 8.65 11.92 7.93
N VAL A 50 9.46 12.71 7.23
CA VAL A 50 10.44 13.62 7.84
C VAL A 50 9.86 15.01 8.14
N GLU A 51 8.60 15.24 7.76
CA GLU A 51 7.91 16.51 7.99
C GLU A 51 7.76 16.81 9.48
N LYS A 52 7.67 18.10 9.83
CA LYS A 52 7.63 18.60 11.21
C LYS A 52 6.53 19.64 11.39
N GLY A 53 6.11 19.82 12.65
CA GLY A 53 5.14 20.85 13.01
C GLY A 53 3.69 20.39 12.90
N ILE A 54 3.44 19.11 13.15
CA ILE A 54 2.06 18.60 13.19
C ILE A 54 1.25 19.28 14.28
N VAL A 55 -0.05 19.41 14.06
CA VAL A 55 -0.99 19.80 15.11
C VAL A 55 -1.05 18.68 16.15
N ALA A 56 -0.68 18.96 17.39
CA ALA A 56 -0.74 18.03 18.51
C ALA A 56 -0.97 18.78 19.83
N PRO A 57 -2.05 18.55 20.59
CA PRO A 57 -3.20 17.68 20.23
C PRO A 57 -4.05 18.24 19.11
N TRP A 58 -4.84 17.38 18.46
CA TRP A 58 -5.84 17.81 17.48
C TRP A 58 -6.96 18.59 18.13
N PRO A 59 -7.61 19.53 17.41
CA PRO A 59 -8.84 20.16 17.88
C PRO A 59 -9.93 19.12 18.17
N LYS A 60 -10.86 19.43 19.08
CA LYS A 60 -11.98 18.53 19.40
C LYS A 60 -12.86 18.19 18.19
N ALA A 61 -12.94 19.09 17.21
CA ALA A 61 -13.64 18.87 15.94
C ALA A 61 -12.86 18.00 14.95
N GLY A 62 -11.64 17.56 15.30
CA GLY A 62 -10.73 16.84 14.43
C GLY A 62 -9.84 17.75 13.58
N LEU A 63 -9.15 17.15 12.61
CA LEU A 63 -8.33 17.86 11.63
C LEU A 63 -9.20 18.59 10.61
N GLY A 64 -8.72 19.75 10.15
CA GLY A 64 -9.38 20.50 9.08
C GLY A 64 -9.43 19.72 7.77
N LYS A 65 -10.63 19.49 7.24
CA LYS A 65 -10.77 18.90 5.89
C LYS A 65 -10.43 19.95 4.84
N VAL A 66 -9.53 19.61 3.93
CA VAL A 66 -9.15 20.46 2.79
C VAL A 66 -10.01 20.17 1.59
N TRP A 67 -10.12 18.89 1.23
CA TRP A 67 -11.00 18.41 0.17
C TRP A 67 -11.29 16.91 0.34
N ASP A 68 -12.29 16.41 -0.35
CA ASP A 68 -12.55 14.99 -0.53
C ASP A 68 -12.99 14.69 -1.97
N CYS A 69 -12.87 13.44 -2.41
CA CYS A 69 -13.40 13.02 -3.69
C CYS A 69 -13.92 11.57 -3.65
N PRO A 70 -14.90 11.23 -4.51
CA PRO A 70 -15.35 9.86 -4.67
C PRO A 70 -14.27 9.00 -5.30
N LEU A 71 -14.22 7.73 -4.90
CA LEU A 71 -13.36 6.68 -5.45
C LEU A 71 -14.20 5.51 -5.95
N GLY A 72 -13.63 4.76 -6.90
CA GLY A 72 -14.06 3.41 -7.22
C GLY A 72 -13.64 2.40 -6.15
N ILE A 73 -13.81 1.12 -6.46
CA ILE A 73 -13.42 0.01 -5.60
C ILE A 73 -11.91 -0.26 -5.66
N GLY A 74 -11.37 -0.89 -4.61
CA GLY A 74 -9.94 -1.21 -4.44
C GLY A 74 -9.39 -0.70 -3.12
N TYR A 75 -8.13 -1.01 -2.84
CA TYR A 75 -7.46 -0.68 -1.58
C TYR A 75 -6.11 0.04 -1.78
N ALA A 76 -5.76 0.39 -3.01
CA ALA A 76 -4.51 1.09 -3.28
C ALA A 76 -4.48 2.46 -2.58
N PRO A 77 -3.45 2.80 -1.79
CA PRO A 77 -3.26 4.16 -1.30
C PRO A 77 -2.89 5.10 -2.46
N PRO A 78 -3.14 6.42 -2.33
CA PRO A 78 -2.61 7.39 -3.27
C PRO A 78 -1.08 7.51 -3.15
N VAL A 79 -0.45 8.05 -4.19
CA VAL A 79 0.95 8.50 -4.16
C VAL A 79 1.04 9.94 -4.62
N ILE A 80 2.03 10.67 -4.12
CA ILE A 80 2.19 12.10 -4.41
C ILE A 80 3.60 12.36 -4.95
N ALA A 81 3.68 13.06 -6.07
CA ALA A 81 4.93 13.53 -6.63
C ALA A 81 4.74 14.90 -7.30
N ASP A 82 5.62 15.83 -7.02
CA ASP A 82 5.63 17.19 -7.58
C ASP A 82 4.24 17.86 -7.52
N GLY A 83 3.59 17.79 -6.35
CA GLY A 83 2.29 18.39 -6.11
C GLY A 83 1.10 17.72 -6.84
N LYS A 84 1.33 16.59 -7.46
CA LYS A 84 0.30 15.76 -8.11
C LYS A 84 0.02 14.52 -7.29
N LEU A 85 -1.25 14.20 -7.14
CA LEU A 85 -1.73 12.98 -6.50
C LEU A 85 -2.15 11.99 -7.59
N PHE A 86 -1.62 10.77 -7.50
CA PHE A 86 -2.00 9.67 -8.38
C PHE A 86 -2.71 8.61 -7.56
N HIS A 87 -3.88 8.17 -8.05
CA HIS A 87 -4.67 7.14 -7.40
C HIS A 87 -5.19 6.13 -8.42
N PHE A 88 -5.18 4.85 -8.04
CA PHE A 88 -5.57 3.74 -8.90
C PHE A 88 -6.71 2.97 -8.26
N ASP A 89 -7.85 2.91 -8.95
CA ASP A 89 -9.07 2.26 -8.51
C ASP A 89 -9.81 1.58 -9.68
N ARG A 90 -10.99 1.02 -9.42
CA ARG A 90 -11.84 0.41 -10.44
C ARG A 90 -13.26 0.95 -10.37
N HIS A 91 -13.78 1.32 -11.52
CA HIS A 91 -15.16 1.71 -11.77
C HIS A 91 -15.79 0.67 -12.70
N ASP A 92 -16.76 -0.09 -12.22
CA ASP A 92 -17.39 -1.21 -12.95
C ASP A 92 -16.35 -2.15 -13.57
N ASP A 93 -16.30 -2.25 -14.90
CA ASP A 93 -15.34 -3.07 -15.64
C ASP A 93 -14.14 -2.28 -16.18
N THR A 94 -13.77 -1.18 -15.50
CA THR A 94 -12.68 -0.29 -15.91
C THR A 94 -11.75 0.01 -14.75
N CYS A 95 -10.48 -0.37 -14.86
CA CYS A 95 -9.42 0.13 -13.98
C CYS A 95 -9.04 1.54 -14.39
N ARG A 96 -8.87 2.42 -13.44
CA ARG A 96 -8.65 3.86 -13.63
C ARG A 96 -7.50 4.38 -12.81
N LEU A 97 -6.51 4.97 -13.48
CA LEU A 97 -5.49 5.79 -12.85
C LEU A 97 -5.86 7.26 -13.02
N THR A 98 -6.00 7.99 -11.92
CA THR A 98 -6.26 9.44 -11.94
C THR A 98 -5.04 10.22 -11.51
N CYS A 99 -4.84 11.40 -12.12
CA CYS A 99 -3.91 12.42 -11.65
C CYS A 99 -4.71 13.65 -11.21
N ARG A 100 -4.47 14.10 -9.99
CA ARG A 100 -5.12 15.27 -9.40
C ARG A 100 -4.07 16.25 -8.87
N ASP A 101 -4.46 17.50 -8.73
CA ASP A 101 -3.71 18.44 -7.90
C ASP A 101 -3.80 17.98 -6.43
N ALA A 102 -2.68 17.79 -5.77
CA ALA A 102 -2.63 17.25 -4.42
C ALA A 102 -3.26 18.19 -3.39
N ALA A 103 -3.11 19.52 -3.55
CA ALA A 103 -3.60 20.49 -2.60
C ALA A 103 -5.11 20.77 -2.73
N THR A 104 -5.67 20.66 -3.94
CA THR A 104 -7.06 21.03 -4.22
C THR A 104 -7.98 19.86 -4.59
N GLY A 105 -7.42 18.69 -4.89
CA GLY A 105 -8.17 17.54 -5.38
C GLY A 105 -8.64 17.66 -6.84
N LYS A 106 -8.35 18.78 -7.53
CA LYS A 106 -8.78 19.01 -8.92
C LYS A 106 -8.20 17.96 -9.85
N LEU A 107 -9.08 17.31 -10.64
CA LEU A 107 -8.66 16.32 -11.64
C LEU A 107 -7.90 17.01 -12.80
N HIS A 108 -6.71 16.48 -13.12
CA HIS A 108 -5.93 16.87 -14.28
C HIS A 108 -6.22 15.96 -15.47
N TRP A 109 -6.09 14.64 -15.27
CA TRP A 109 -6.35 13.63 -16.28
C TRP A 109 -6.69 12.28 -15.64
N GLN A 110 -7.22 11.38 -16.43
CA GLN A 110 -7.42 9.97 -16.10
C GLN A 110 -6.95 9.08 -17.25
N PHE A 111 -6.47 7.89 -16.89
CA PHE A 111 -6.13 6.81 -17.81
C PHE A 111 -6.97 5.60 -17.45
N ASP A 112 -7.76 5.12 -18.40
CA ASP A 112 -8.73 4.03 -18.23
C ASP A 112 -8.35 2.85 -19.12
N TYR A 113 -8.49 1.63 -18.59
CA TYR A 113 -8.42 0.41 -19.38
C TYR A 113 -9.43 -0.63 -18.91
N PRO A 114 -9.97 -1.49 -19.81
CA PRO A 114 -10.98 -2.48 -19.45
C PRO A 114 -10.36 -3.63 -18.64
N THR A 115 -11.13 -4.14 -17.67
CA THR A 115 -10.78 -5.32 -16.89
C THR A 115 -12.00 -6.19 -16.63
N ASN A 116 -11.82 -7.51 -16.73
CA ASN A 116 -12.82 -8.51 -16.35
C ASN A 116 -12.38 -9.28 -15.10
N TYR A 117 -11.41 -8.78 -14.37
CA TYR A 117 -10.86 -9.40 -13.19
C TYR A 117 -11.95 -9.66 -12.14
N LYS A 118 -11.92 -10.84 -11.51
CA LYS A 118 -12.74 -11.21 -10.36
C LYS A 118 -11.83 -11.85 -9.32
N ASP A 119 -11.90 -11.38 -8.08
CA ASP A 119 -11.15 -12.05 -7.02
C ASP A 119 -11.80 -13.39 -6.63
N PHE A 120 -11.02 -14.25 -6.00
CA PHE A 120 -11.45 -15.61 -5.68
C PHE A 120 -12.62 -15.65 -4.69
N TYR A 121 -12.66 -14.73 -3.73
CA TYR A 121 -13.67 -14.67 -2.68
C TYR A 121 -14.79 -13.65 -2.95
N GLY A 122 -14.70 -12.86 -4.02
CA GLY A 122 -15.69 -11.85 -4.35
C GLY A 122 -15.74 -10.67 -3.37
N TYR A 123 -14.63 -10.37 -2.68
CA TYR A 123 -14.58 -9.26 -1.72
C TYR A 123 -14.50 -7.90 -2.42
N ASP A 124 -13.51 -7.72 -3.26
CA ASP A 124 -13.26 -6.46 -3.97
C ASP A 124 -12.27 -6.70 -5.11
N PRO A 125 -12.72 -6.66 -6.36
CA PRO A 125 -11.89 -6.89 -7.52
C PRO A 125 -11.10 -5.65 -7.98
N GLY A 126 -11.05 -4.58 -7.18
CA GLY A 126 -10.28 -3.39 -7.49
C GLY A 126 -8.78 -3.53 -7.15
N PRO A 127 -7.95 -2.58 -7.63
CA PRO A 127 -6.51 -2.57 -7.38
C PRO A 127 -6.14 -2.49 -5.90
N ARG A 128 -5.11 -3.25 -5.53
CA ARG A 128 -4.46 -3.21 -4.21
C ARG A 128 -3.09 -2.57 -4.28
N ALA A 129 -2.36 -2.81 -5.37
CA ALA A 129 -1.08 -2.18 -5.64
C ALA A 129 -1.26 -0.68 -5.92
N CYS A 130 -0.58 0.18 -5.17
CA CYS A 130 -0.56 1.61 -5.49
C CYS A 130 0.32 1.88 -6.71
N PRO A 131 0.11 3.00 -7.40
CA PRO A 131 1.04 3.47 -8.42
C PRO A 131 2.43 3.75 -7.84
N THR A 132 3.44 3.80 -8.70
CA THR A 132 4.77 4.32 -8.40
C THR A 132 5.14 5.38 -9.41
N VAL A 133 5.63 6.52 -8.95
CA VAL A 133 6.05 7.65 -9.77
C VAL A 133 7.56 7.74 -9.79
N ASP A 134 8.14 7.86 -10.98
CA ASP A 134 9.57 8.13 -11.19
C ASP A 134 9.76 9.15 -12.32
N GLY A 135 10.15 10.35 -11.96
CA GLY A 135 10.33 11.46 -12.89
C GLY A 135 9.06 11.76 -13.69
N ASP A 136 9.11 11.57 -15.00
CA ASP A 136 8.01 11.83 -15.92
C ASP A 136 7.09 10.61 -16.18
N ARG A 137 7.22 9.54 -15.39
CA ARG A 137 6.49 8.27 -15.54
C ARG A 137 5.72 7.88 -14.30
N VAL A 138 4.57 7.26 -14.52
CA VAL A 138 3.77 6.56 -13.50
C VAL A 138 3.61 5.10 -13.93
N TYR A 139 3.85 4.19 -13.01
CA TYR A 139 3.67 2.76 -13.20
C TYR A 139 2.51 2.28 -12.35
N CYS A 140 1.50 1.65 -12.96
CA CYS A 140 0.38 1.04 -12.24
C CYS A 140 0.23 -0.44 -12.63
N TYR A 141 0.03 -1.30 -11.63
CA TYR A 141 -0.03 -2.74 -11.80
C TYR A 141 -1.42 -3.23 -11.39
N GLY A 142 -2.22 -3.60 -12.38
CA GLY A 142 -3.61 -4.02 -12.21
C GLY A 142 -3.75 -5.40 -11.55
N PRO A 143 -4.90 -5.66 -10.92
CA PRO A 143 -5.14 -6.89 -10.19
C PRO A 143 -5.06 -8.15 -11.07
N GLU A 144 -5.31 -8.03 -12.36
CA GLU A 144 -5.24 -9.09 -13.37
C GLU A 144 -3.83 -9.39 -13.87
N GLY A 145 -2.83 -8.56 -13.52
CA GLY A 145 -1.45 -8.73 -13.97
C GLY A 145 -1.05 -7.83 -15.14
N LEU A 146 -1.83 -6.80 -15.47
CA LEU A 146 -1.44 -5.78 -16.46
C LEU A 146 -0.63 -4.66 -15.81
N LEU A 147 0.63 -4.50 -16.23
CA LEU A 147 1.50 -3.41 -15.84
C LEU A 147 1.50 -2.35 -16.92
N HIS A 148 1.15 -1.12 -16.57
CA HIS A 148 1.16 0.03 -17.47
C HIS A 148 2.20 1.05 -17.02
N CYS A 149 2.88 1.66 -17.99
CA CYS A 149 3.66 2.87 -17.83
C CYS A 149 2.95 4.01 -18.58
N VAL A 150 2.61 5.08 -17.85
CA VAL A 150 1.97 6.26 -18.44
C VAL A 150 2.77 7.52 -18.16
N LYS A 151 2.59 8.58 -18.97
CA LYS A 151 3.23 9.87 -18.75
C LYS A 151 2.58 10.63 -17.60
N VAL A 152 3.37 11.21 -16.70
CA VAL A 152 2.91 12.10 -15.62
C VAL A 152 2.17 13.32 -16.18
N ALA A 153 2.59 13.82 -17.35
CA ALA A 153 2.08 15.06 -17.93
C ALA A 153 0.62 14.97 -18.38
N ASP A 154 0.23 13.86 -19.03
CA ASP A 154 -1.06 13.77 -19.73
C ASP A 154 -1.73 12.39 -19.65
N GLY A 155 -1.17 11.43 -18.89
CA GLY A 155 -1.72 10.09 -18.71
C GLY A 155 -1.63 9.19 -19.95
N LYS A 156 -0.91 9.60 -21.01
CA LYS A 156 -0.76 8.76 -22.20
C LYS A 156 0.11 7.53 -21.92
N GLU A 157 -0.38 6.37 -22.35
CA GLU A 157 0.37 5.12 -22.27
C GLU A 157 1.68 5.22 -23.07
N VAL A 158 2.76 4.76 -22.45
CA VAL A 158 4.09 4.65 -23.07
C VAL A 158 4.34 3.21 -23.48
N TRP A 159 4.11 2.28 -22.56
CA TRP A 159 4.19 0.85 -22.78
C TRP A 159 3.32 0.11 -21.76
N ARG A 160 3.02 -1.15 -22.05
CA ARG A 160 2.35 -2.08 -21.16
C ARG A 160 2.94 -3.47 -21.26
N LEU A 161 2.79 -4.24 -20.20
CA LEU A 161 3.21 -5.63 -20.11
C LEU A 161 2.12 -6.48 -19.46
N ASP A 162 1.66 -7.50 -20.17
CA ASP A 162 0.78 -8.53 -19.60
C ASP A 162 1.61 -9.63 -18.96
N THR A 163 1.69 -9.61 -17.61
CA THR A 163 2.44 -10.61 -16.85
C THR A 163 1.71 -11.95 -16.77
N LYS A 164 0.39 -11.95 -16.93
CA LYS A 164 -0.41 -13.17 -16.95
C LYS A 164 -0.12 -14.00 -18.21
N GLU A 165 -0.10 -13.38 -19.36
CA GLU A 165 0.21 -14.06 -20.61
C GLU A 165 1.70 -14.45 -20.68
N LYS A 166 2.58 -13.52 -20.33
CA LYS A 166 4.02 -13.70 -20.56
C LYS A 166 4.67 -14.66 -19.57
N PHE A 167 4.23 -14.65 -18.30
CA PHE A 167 4.88 -15.39 -17.21
C PHE A 167 3.97 -16.37 -16.53
N HIS A 168 2.75 -16.57 -17.03
CA HIS A 168 1.76 -17.43 -16.39
C HIS A 168 1.48 -17.02 -14.93
N PHE A 169 1.33 -15.69 -14.71
CA PHE A 169 0.99 -15.13 -13.41
C PHE A 169 -0.13 -15.93 -12.75
N HIS A 170 0.11 -16.38 -11.55
CA HIS A 170 -0.89 -17.07 -10.76
C HIS A 170 -1.70 -16.07 -9.95
N GLN A 171 -3.01 -16.00 -10.22
CA GLN A 171 -3.89 -14.97 -9.63
C GLN A 171 -3.87 -14.95 -8.10
N ASN A 172 -3.57 -16.08 -7.40
CA ASN A 172 -3.74 -16.18 -5.97
C ASN A 172 -5.20 -15.84 -5.57
N PHE A 173 -5.47 -15.32 -4.36
CA PHE A 173 -6.84 -15.01 -3.89
C PHE A 173 -7.37 -13.69 -4.44
N PHE A 174 -6.53 -12.65 -4.48
CA PHE A 174 -6.94 -11.26 -4.68
C PHE A 174 -6.18 -10.56 -5.82
N GLY A 175 -5.50 -11.30 -6.68
CA GLY A 175 -4.70 -10.74 -7.77
C GLY A 175 -3.41 -10.08 -7.29
N VAL A 176 -2.94 -9.13 -8.06
CA VAL A 176 -1.72 -8.37 -7.73
C VAL A 176 -1.96 -7.48 -6.50
N GLY A 177 -1.05 -7.55 -5.53
CA GLY A 177 -1.08 -6.69 -4.33
C GLY A 177 0.20 -5.88 -4.13
N GLY A 178 1.36 -6.36 -4.63
CA GLY A 178 2.62 -5.65 -4.52
C GLY A 178 2.75 -4.50 -5.51
N ALA A 179 3.11 -3.31 -5.01
CA ALA A 179 3.37 -2.13 -5.84
C ALA A 179 4.64 -2.30 -6.68
N PRO A 180 4.72 -1.69 -7.89
CA PRO A 180 5.95 -1.62 -8.65
C PRO A 180 7.06 -0.90 -7.86
N LEU A 181 8.28 -1.40 -7.94
CA LEU A 181 9.48 -0.78 -7.38
C LEU A 181 10.32 -0.22 -8.51
N VAL A 182 10.77 1.03 -8.41
CA VAL A 182 11.79 1.58 -9.32
C VAL A 182 13.15 1.56 -8.64
N GLU A 183 14.15 0.95 -9.30
CA GLU A 183 15.55 0.96 -8.86
C GLU A 183 16.46 1.13 -10.07
N GLY A 184 17.20 2.22 -10.12
CA GLY A 184 18.02 2.60 -11.27
C GLY A 184 17.21 2.75 -12.56
N ASP A 185 17.54 1.96 -13.57
CA ASP A 185 16.82 1.95 -14.86
C ASP A 185 15.71 0.88 -14.96
N LEU A 186 15.38 0.23 -13.85
CA LEU A 186 14.44 -0.87 -13.83
C LEU A 186 13.16 -0.54 -13.05
N VAL A 187 12.04 -1.05 -13.55
CA VAL A 187 10.83 -1.32 -12.78
C VAL A 187 10.83 -2.78 -12.40
N ILE A 188 10.75 -3.08 -11.11
CA ILE A 188 10.74 -4.43 -10.57
C ILE A 188 9.35 -4.73 -10.01
N VAL A 189 8.73 -5.82 -10.47
CA VAL A 189 7.39 -6.24 -10.02
C VAL A 189 7.40 -7.68 -9.54
N PRO A 190 6.60 -7.99 -8.50
CA PRO A 190 6.35 -9.37 -8.11
C PRO A 190 5.38 -10.00 -9.12
N VAL A 191 5.74 -11.17 -9.65
CA VAL A 191 4.90 -11.91 -10.60
C VAL A 191 4.50 -13.27 -10.05
N GLY A 192 5.47 -14.12 -9.67
CA GLY A 192 5.20 -15.42 -9.06
C GLY A 192 4.34 -16.32 -9.94
N GLY A 193 4.73 -16.47 -11.20
CA GLY A 193 4.03 -17.34 -12.14
C GLY A 193 4.14 -18.82 -11.79
N SER A 194 3.24 -19.63 -12.33
CA SER A 194 3.17 -21.09 -12.10
C SER A 194 3.32 -21.86 -13.40
N GLU A 195 3.99 -23.02 -13.32
CA GLU A 195 4.15 -23.95 -14.45
C GLU A 195 2.83 -24.42 -15.06
N LYS A 196 1.76 -24.50 -14.28
CA LYS A 196 0.41 -24.91 -14.73
C LYS A 196 -0.38 -23.79 -15.43
N GLY A 197 0.22 -22.59 -15.57
CA GLY A 197 -0.37 -21.47 -16.30
C GLY A 197 -1.29 -20.57 -15.46
N PRO A 198 -1.99 -19.62 -16.12
CA PRO A 198 -2.69 -18.52 -15.47
C PRO A 198 -4.07 -18.85 -14.90
N ARG A 199 -4.52 -20.11 -14.96
CA ARG A 199 -5.83 -20.51 -14.44
C ARG A 199 -5.79 -20.53 -12.91
N PRO A 200 -6.92 -20.22 -12.24
CA PRO A 200 -7.06 -20.53 -10.83
C PRO A 200 -6.82 -22.02 -10.65
N ILE A 201 -5.72 -22.39 -10.03
CA ILE A 201 -5.39 -23.76 -9.64
C ILE A 201 -5.40 -23.83 -8.13
N ASP A 202 -5.61 -25.03 -7.63
CA ASP A 202 -5.38 -25.30 -6.22
C ASP A 202 -3.98 -24.83 -5.85
N LEU A 203 -3.88 -23.97 -4.85
CA LEU A 203 -2.59 -23.41 -4.39
C LEU A 203 -1.60 -24.47 -3.93
N ARG A 204 -2.10 -25.67 -3.56
CA ARG A 204 -1.29 -26.86 -3.25
C ARG A 204 -0.54 -27.38 -4.47
N GLU A 205 -1.12 -27.21 -5.64
CA GLU A 205 -0.56 -27.68 -6.91
C GLU A 205 0.25 -26.62 -7.65
N ALA A 206 0.14 -25.34 -7.25
CA ALA A 206 0.89 -24.25 -7.86
C ALA A 206 2.38 -24.39 -7.57
N LYS A 207 3.17 -24.54 -8.63
CA LYS A 207 4.64 -24.58 -8.54
C LYS A 207 5.22 -23.33 -9.18
N PRO A 208 6.16 -22.65 -8.51
CA PRO A 208 6.84 -21.50 -9.09
C PRO A 208 7.56 -21.87 -10.38
N ASN A 209 7.47 -21.02 -11.40
CA ASN A 209 8.15 -21.20 -12.69
C ASN A 209 9.43 -20.35 -12.85
N GLY A 210 9.98 -19.85 -11.74
CA GLY A 210 11.20 -19.04 -11.76
C GLY A 210 10.98 -17.55 -11.99
N THR A 211 9.75 -17.04 -11.83
CA THR A 211 9.40 -15.64 -12.09
C THR A 211 8.87 -14.91 -10.86
N ALA A 212 9.44 -15.18 -9.67
CA ALA A 212 9.02 -14.52 -8.43
C ALA A 212 9.04 -12.99 -8.56
N ILE A 213 10.12 -12.48 -9.16
CA ILE A 213 10.32 -11.07 -9.50
C ILE A 213 10.74 -10.91 -10.96
N VAL A 214 10.29 -9.82 -11.56
CA VAL A 214 10.61 -9.47 -12.96
C VAL A 214 11.13 -8.04 -12.99
N GLY A 215 12.33 -7.86 -13.57
CA GLY A 215 12.93 -6.56 -13.82
C GLY A 215 12.73 -6.14 -15.27
N ILE A 216 12.24 -4.93 -15.46
CA ILE A 216 11.77 -4.38 -16.73
C ILE A 216 12.47 -3.05 -16.94
N ASP A 217 12.99 -2.78 -18.14
CA ASP A 217 13.49 -1.46 -18.50
C ASP A 217 12.39 -0.41 -18.34
N LYS A 218 12.59 0.56 -17.47
CA LYS A 218 11.57 1.54 -17.09
C LYS A 218 11.12 2.45 -18.24
N LYS A 219 11.93 2.60 -19.29
CA LYS A 219 11.64 3.47 -20.44
C LYS A 219 10.93 2.71 -21.57
N THR A 220 11.34 1.46 -21.81
CA THR A 220 10.91 0.70 -22.99
C THR A 220 9.89 -0.39 -22.71
N GLY A 221 9.78 -0.85 -21.44
CA GLY A 221 8.95 -2.01 -21.11
C GLY A 221 9.60 -3.36 -21.44
N GLU A 222 10.87 -3.37 -21.90
CA GLU A 222 11.60 -4.59 -22.20
C GLU A 222 11.96 -5.35 -20.92
N VAL A 223 11.64 -6.65 -20.87
CA VAL A 223 12.03 -7.50 -19.74
C VAL A 223 13.53 -7.76 -19.77
N LYS A 224 14.20 -7.39 -18.70
CA LYS A 224 15.65 -7.60 -18.53
C LYS A 224 15.96 -8.90 -17.80
N TYR A 225 15.12 -9.27 -16.83
CA TYR A 225 15.22 -10.55 -16.14
C TYR A 225 13.86 -11.00 -15.58
N ALA A 226 13.73 -12.30 -15.36
CA ALA A 226 12.68 -12.94 -14.58
C ALA A 226 13.35 -14.01 -13.73
N LYS A 227 13.26 -13.92 -12.39
CA LYS A 227 14.05 -14.73 -11.45
C LYS A 227 13.30 -15.05 -10.17
N GLY A 228 13.80 -16.06 -9.46
CA GLY A 228 13.32 -16.49 -8.15
C GLY A 228 12.23 -17.56 -8.19
N ALA A 229 12.39 -18.58 -7.34
CA ALA A 229 11.52 -19.75 -7.28
C ALA A 229 10.46 -19.58 -6.17
N GLU A 230 9.64 -18.52 -6.27
CA GLU A 230 8.54 -18.24 -5.34
C GLU A 230 7.25 -17.86 -6.08
N LEU A 231 6.12 -18.17 -5.48
CA LEU A 231 4.83 -17.60 -5.89
C LEU A 231 4.67 -16.22 -5.27
N ALA A 232 3.87 -15.37 -5.91
CA ALA A 232 3.59 -14.04 -5.37
C ALA A 232 2.77 -14.10 -4.08
N SER A 233 2.98 -13.09 -3.24
CA SER A 233 2.12 -12.71 -2.14
C SER A 233 1.77 -11.22 -2.26
N TYR A 234 1.41 -10.53 -1.19
CA TYR A 234 0.84 -9.17 -1.29
C TYR A 234 1.77 -8.07 -0.82
N ALA A 235 2.93 -8.42 -0.23
CA ALA A 235 3.97 -7.44 0.09
C ALA A 235 4.56 -6.83 -1.19
N SER A 236 5.00 -5.59 -1.11
CA SER A 236 5.72 -4.93 -2.19
C SER A 236 7.22 -5.21 -2.09
N PRO A 237 7.93 -5.37 -3.21
CA PRO A 237 9.39 -5.44 -3.19
C PRO A 237 9.96 -4.10 -2.71
N ILE A 238 11.04 -4.17 -1.94
CA ILE A 238 11.80 -3.02 -1.47
C ILE A 238 13.29 -3.21 -1.75
N VAL A 239 14.06 -2.12 -1.79
CA VAL A 239 15.53 -2.19 -1.91
C VAL A 239 16.18 -1.44 -0.77
N ARG A 240 17.19 -2.07 -0.14
CA ARG A 240 17.99 -1.50 0.94
C ARG A 240 19.48 -1.76 0.70
N THR A 241 20.33 -0.96 1.35
CA THR A 241 21.72 -1.29 1.46
C THR A 241 21.92 -2.11 2.73
N ILE A 242 22.34 -3.37 2.59
CA ILE A 242 22.52 -4.32 3.67
C ILE A 242 23.94 -4.89 3.52
N ASP A 243 24.74 -4.87 4.60
CA ASP A 243 26.15 -5.27 4.58
C ASP A 243 26.92 -4.65 3.40
N GLY A 244 26.67 -3.35 3.15
CA GLY A 244 27.28 -2.57 2.06
C GLY A 244 26.79 -2.90 0.64
N LYS A 245 25.84 -3.82 0.47
CA LYS A 245 25.31 -4.23 -0.84
C LYS A 245 23.88 -3.76 -1.05
N ARG A 246 23.57 -3.26 -2.26
CA ARG A 246 22.18 -3.00 -2.67
C ARG A 246 21.46 -4.34 -2.81
N THR A 247 20.47 -4.56 -1.97
CA THR A 247 19.72 -5.81 -1.85
C THR A 247 18.23 -5.55 -2.00
N GLY A 248 17.64 -6.23 -2.98
CA GLY A 248 16.19 -6.32 -3.12
C GLY A 248 15.63 -7.32 -2.10
N LEU A 249 14.49 -6.99 -1.51
CA LEU A 249 13.77 -7.85 -0.58
C LEU A 249 12.34 -7.97 -1.05
N TYR A 250 11.83 -9.20 -1.11
CA TYR A 250 10.44 -9.48 -1.42
C TYR A 250 9.88 -10.55 -0.48
N PHE A 251 8.86 -10.20 0.30
CA PHE A 251 8.18 -11.16 1.16
C PHE A 251 7.15 -11.93 0.35
N ALA A 252 7.66 -12.94 -0.34
CA ALA A 252 6.91 -13.82 -1.22
C ALA A 252 6.03 -14.81 -0.44
N ARG A 253 5.30 -15.68 -1.16
CA ARG A 253 4.37 -16.64 -0.54
C ARG A 253 5.05 -17.62 0.41
N GLY A 254 6.24 -18.14 0.06
CA GLY A 254 6.97 -19.12 0.86
C GLY A 254 7.91 -18.51 1.90
N GLY A 255 8.21 -17.20 1.80
CA GLY A 255 9.13 -16.53 2.72
C GLY A 255 9.77 -15.27 2.15
N LEU A 256 10.81 -14.81 2.81
CA LEU A 256 11.58 -13.64 2.41
C LEU A 256 12.64 -14.03 1.37
N LEU A 257 12.50 -13.47 0.17
CA LEU A 257 13.46 -13.57 -0.91
C LEU A 257 14.35 -12.34 -0.91
N GLY A 258 15.67 -12.53 -0.77
CA GLY A 258 16.70 -11.52 -1.02
C GLY A 258 17.29 -11.68 -2.40
N PHE A 259 17.50 -10.60 -3.15
CA PHE A 259 17.98 -10.66 -4.53
C PHE A 259 18.84 -9.44 -4.91
N ASP A 260 19.69 -9.59 -5.93
CA ASP A 260 20.34 -8.43 -6.57
C ASP A 260 19.32 -7.69 -7.43
N PRO A 261 19.00 -6.42 -7.15
CA PRO A 261 17.94 -5.70 -7.87
C PRO A 261 18.29 -5.43 -9.35
N ARG A 262 19.55 -5.53 -9.75
CA ARG A 262 20.00 -5.30 -11.14
C ARG A 262 19.86 -6.54 -12.02
N THR A 263 20.01 -7.73 -11.43
CA THR A 263 20.07 -9.00 -12.17
C THR A 263 18.93 -9.96 -11.82
N GLY A 264 18.25 -9.72 -10.70
CA GLY A 264 17.25 -10.62 -10.14
C GLY A 264 17.82 -11.87 -9.48
N GLU A 265 19.15 -12.06 -9.47
CA GLU A 265 19.77 -13.26 -8.90
C GLU A 265 19.48 -13.36 -7.40
N THR A 266 19.02 -14.53 -6.97
CA THR A 266 18.68 -14.80 -5.57
C THR A 266 19.95 -14.79 -4.71
N ALA A 267 19.99 -13.90 -3.72
CA ALA A 267 21.06 -13.79 -2.75
C ALA A 267 20.84 -14.73 -1.55
N PHE A 268 19.60 -14.78 -1.05
CA PHE A 268 19.20 -15.67 0.03
C PHE A 268 17.68 -15.90 -0.02
N HIS A 269 17.23 -16.95 0.68
CA HIS A 269 15.83 -17.24 0.94
C HIS A 269 15.66 -17.65 2.40
N TYR A 270 14.73 -16.98 3.10
CA TYR A 270 14.35 -17.32 4.45
C TYR A 270 12.90 -17.80 4.47
N LYS A 271 12.69 -19.10 4.72
CA LYS A 271 11.36 -19.72 4.74
C LYS A 271 10.55 -19.16 5.92
N TRP A 272 9.42 -18.49 5.61
CA TRP A 272 8.52 -17.94 6.61
C TRP A 272 7.09 -17.97 6.09
N ARG A 273 6.35 -18.98 6.50
CA ARG A 273 4.99 -19.20 6.05
C ARG A 273 4.20 -20.01 7.06
N ALA A 274 2.92 -19.64 7.26
CA ALA A 274 1.97 -20.43 8.04
C ALA A 274 1.66 -21.79 7.36
N ARG A 275 1.18 -22.72 8.16
CA ARG A 275 0.67 -24.02 7.66
C ARG A 275 -0.66 -23.87 6.96
N ASP A 276 -1.41 -22.79 7.26
CA ASP A 276 -2.68 -22.46 6.61
C ASP A 276 -2.44 -22.15 5.13
N GLU A 277 -3.07 -22.87 4.24
CA GLU A 277 -2.93 -22.68 2.80
C GLU A 277 -3.47 -21.34 2.32
N GLU A 278 -4.46 -20.79 3.00
CA GLU A 278 -5.03 -19.47 2.71
C GLU A 278 -4.17 -18.33 3.25
N SER A 279 -3.04 -18.64 3.91
CA SER A 279 -2.14 -17.62 4.44
C SER A 279 -1.53 -16.76 3.35
N VAL A 280 -1.32 -15.48 3.67
CA VAL A 280 -0.67 -14.51 2.81
C VAL A 280 0.39 -13.74 3.59
N ASN A 281 1.51 -13.42 2.95
CA ASN A 281 2.53 -12.52 3.44
C ASN A 281 2.27 -11.15 2.80
N ALA A 282 1.79 -10.18 3.57
CA ALA A 282 1.33 -8.90 3.04
C ALA A 282 1.98 -7.67 3.68
N ALA A 283 2.45 -7.78 4.94
CA ALA A 283 3.27 -6.74 5.55
C ALA A 283 4.65 -6.68 4.87
N ASN A 284 5.15 -5.48 4.58
CA ASN A 284 6.50 -5.34 4.06
C ASN A 284 7.54 -5.66 5.15
N PRO A 285 8.73 -6.17 4.77
CA PRO A 285 9.83 -6.32 5.71
C PRO A 285 10.27 -4.96 6.26
N VAL A 286 10.58 -4.92 7.56
CA VAL A 286 11.15 -3.72 8.19
C VAL A 286 12.66 -3.91 8.30
N VAL A 287 13.44 -2.95 7.79
CA VAL A 287 14.91 -3.06 7.71
C VAL A 287 15.56 -1.96 8.54
N VAL A 288 16.49 -2.35 9.41
CA VAL A 288 17.28 -1.43 10.24
C VAL A 288 18.75 -1.88 10.22
N GLY A 289 19.59 -1.11 9.54
CA GLY A 289 20.97 -1.54 9.27
C GLY A 289 20.99 -2.86 8.48
N ASP A 290 21.66 -3.88 9.03
CA ASP A 290 21.75 -5.20 8.43
C ASP A 290 20.70 -6.18 8.93
N GLN A 291 19.73 -5.70 9.73
CA GLN A 291 18.68 -6.52 10.31
C GLN A 291 17.33 -6.34 9.61
N ILE A 292 16.60 -7.45 9.48
CA ILE A 292 15.29 -7.50 8.81
C ILE A 292 14.28 -8.19 9.73
N LEU A 293 13.16 -7.50 9.98
CA LEU A 293 12.00 -8.08 10.64
C LEU A 293 10.97 -8.48 9.58
N VAL A 294 10.51 -9.73 9.63
CA VAL A 294 9.33 -10.22 8.92
C VAL A 294 8.23 -10.57 9.91
N THR A 295 6.97 -10.39 9.53
CA THR A 295 5.83 -10.74 10.38
C THR A 295 4.61 -11.09 9.53
N GLU A 296 3.82 -12.06 10.02
CA GLU A 296 2.55 -12.46 9.41
C GLU A 296 1.57 -12.92 10.48
N CYS A 297 0.26 -12.97 10.18
CA CYS A 297 -0.78 -13.16 11.19
C CYS A 297 -1.43 -14.56 11.22
N TYR A 298 -1.05 -15.46 10.32
CA TYR A 298 -1.73 -16.76 10.16
C TYR A 298 -1.12 -17.88 11.00
N GLY A 299 0.04 -17.64 11.63
CA GLY A 299 0.65 -18.65 12.48
C GLY A 299 2.06 -18.33 12.97
N PRO A 300 3.08 -18.24 12.13
CA PRO A 300 4.47 -18.04 12.54
C PRO A 300 4.70 -16.80 13.43
N GLY A 301 4.01 -15.68 13.16
CA GLY A 301 4.24 -14.44 13.89
C GLY A 301 5.39 -13.65 13.29
N ALA A 302 6.38 -13.24 14.08
CA ALA A 302 7.51 -12.43 13.63
C ALA A 302 8.86 -13.14 13.82
N SER A 303 9.82 -12.76 12.97
CA SER A 303 11.23 -13.15 13.11
C SER A 303 12.14 -11.98 12.75
N LEU A 304 13.17 -11.75 13.56
CA LEU A 304 14.24 -10.81 13.30
C LEU A 304 15.46 -11.57 12.79
N LEU A 305 15.95 -11.17 11.62
CA LEU A 305 17.13 -11.73 10.98
C LEU A 305 18.28 -10.73 11.00
N ASP A 306 19.51 -11.21 11.12
CA ASP A 306 20.75 -10.49 10.85
C ASP A 306 21.36 -11.04 9.55
N LEU A 307 21.70 -10.15 8.62
CA LEU A 307 22.26 -10.50 7.29
C LEU A 307 23.72 -10.15 7.16
N LYS A 308 24.38 -9.77 8.23
CA LYS A 308 25.81 -9.48 8.21
C LYS A 308 26.60 -10.69 7.74
N GLY A 309 27.51 -10.49 6.77
CA GLY A 309 28.29 -11.56 6.15
C GLY A 309 27.54 -12.36 5.07
N GLY A 310 26.40 -11.84 4.56
CA GLY A 310 25.67 -12.40 3.41
C GLY A 310 24.87 -13.67 3.70
N LYS A 311 24.71 -14.05 4.99
CA LYS A 311 23.87 -15.17 5.43
C LYS A 311 22.82 -14.68 6.41
N SER A 312 21.58 -15.16 6.25
CA SER A 312 20.54 -14.88 7.21
C SER A 312 20.76 -15.69 8.49
N LYS A 313 20.82 -15.00 9.63
CA LYS A 313 20.88 -15.60 10.97
C LYS A 313 19.71 -15.08 11.78
N GLU A 314 18.96 -15.98 12.41
CA GLU A 314 17.89 -15.57 13.34
C GLU A 314 18.50 -14.92 14.58
N VAL A 315 17.99 -13.72 14.91
CA VAL A 315 18.27 -13.05 16.20
C VAL A 315 17.24 -13.50 17.23
N TRP A 316 15.98 -13.48 16.86
CA TRP A 316 14.87 -14.05 17.61
C TRP A 316 13.72 -14.42 16.68
N THR A 317 12.83 -15.31 17.14
CA THR A 317 11.66 -15.78 16.36
C THR A 317 10.48 -16.07 17.26
N ASP A 318 9.28 -15.91 16.71
CA ASP A 318 8.02 -16.28 17.35
C ASP A 318 7.58 -17.72 17.03
N LEU A 319 8.34 -18.46 16.21
CA LEU A 319 7.89 -19.69 15.56
C LEU A 319 7.32 -20.71 16.58
N GLU A 320 8.05 -20.92 17.69
CA GLU A 320 7.69 -21.90 18.74
C GLU A 320 6.85 -21.31 19.87
N LYS A 321 6.51 -20.00 19.80
CA LYS A 321 5.69 -19.37 20.83
C LYS A 321 4.21 -19.63 20.61
N GLU A 322 3.46 -19.69 21.70
CA GLU A 322 1.99 -19.71 21.65
C GLU A 322 1.44 -18.40 21.07
N LYS A 323 0.25 -18.44 20.47
CA LYS A 323 -0.35 -17.31 19.74
C LYS A 323 -0.32 -15.99 20.51
N PHE A 324 -0.62 -16.03 21.82
CA PHE A 324 -0.70 -14.82 22.64
C PHE A 324 0.65 -14.30 23.13
N ASP A 325 1.70 -15.12 23.02
CA ASP A 325 3.07 -14.78 23.45
C ASP A 325 3.93 -14.30 22.28
N LYS A 326 3.42 -14.40 21.05
CA LYS A 326 4.11 -13.90 19.86
C LYS A 326 4.29 -12.39 19.93
N ALA A 327 5.43 -11.90 19.48
CA ALA A 327 5.78 -10.49 19.50
C ALA A 327 4.85 -9.68 18.58
N LEU A 328 4.75 -10.06 17.30
CA LEU A 328 3.92 -9.41 16.30
C LEU A 328 3.28 -10.43 15.35
N MET A 329 2.04 -10.16 14.99
CA MET A 329 1.26 -10.89 13.99
C MET A 329 0.58 -9.89 13.06
N CYS A 330 1.38 -9.13 12.27
CA CYS A 330 0.84 -8.12 11.37
C CYS A 330 0.21 -8.78 10.14
N HIS A 331 -0.93 -8.24 9.68
CA HIS A 331 -1.65 -8.75 8.50
C HIS A 331 -1.11 -8.08 7.22
N TRP A 332 -1.70 -6.95 6.79
CA TRP A 332 -1.22 -6.16 5.65
C TRP A 332 -0.47 -4.89 6.09
N ASN A 333 -0.61 -4.53 7.33
CA ASN A 333 -0.06 -3.34 7.93
C ASN A 333 1.41 -3.54 8.27
N THR A 334 2.26 -2.77 7.63
CA THR A 334 3.70 -2.79 7.90
C THR A 334 4.00 -2.10 9.23
N PRO A 335 4.70 -2.75 10.17
CA PRO A 335 5.09 -2.12 11.42
C PRO A 335 6.20 -1.08 11.20
N ILE A 336 6.34 -0.16 12.16
CA ILE A 336 7.27 0.97 12.08
C ILE A 336 8.32 0.87 13.16
N HIS A 337 9.61 0.93 12.78
CA HIS A 337 10.72 1.00 13.71
C HIS A 337 10.97 2.44 14.18
N HIS A 338 11.27 2.61 15.48
CA HIS A 338 11.72 3.86 16.08
C HIS A 338 12.58 3.58 17.31
N GLU A 339 13.84 4.07 17.29
CA GLU A 339 14.77 4.08 18.43
C GLU A 339 14.87 2.76 19.21
N GLY A 340 15.03 1.65 18.47
CA GLY A 340 15.20 0.32 19.06
C GLY A 340 13.88 -0.38 19.41
N PHE A 341 12.75 0.17 19.02
CA PHE A 341 11.43 -0.43 19.21
C PHE A 341 10.67 -0.49 17.88
N VAL A 342 9.77 -1.44 17.78
CA VAL A 342 8.87 -1.57 16.62
C VAL A 342 7.42 -1.49 17.08
N TYR A 343 6.62 -0.69 16.36
CA TYR A 343 5.21 -0.47 16.64
C TYR A 343 4.39 -1.09 15.50
N GLY A 344 3.40 -1.91 15.84
CA GLY A 344 2.61 -2.62 14.83
C GLY A 344 1.22 -3.02 15.32
N SER A 345 0.29 -3.08 14.38
CA SER A 345 -1.03 -3.67 14.62
C SER A 345 -0.93 -5.18 14.44
N SER A 346 -1.21 -5.93 15.47
CA SER A 346 -1.02 -7.37 15.58
C SER A 346 -2.35 -8.09 15.72
N GLY A 347 -2.65 -9.04 14.84
CA GLY A 347 -3.86 -9.85 14.85
C GLY A 347 -4.52 -9.96 13.46
N ARG A 348 -5.13 -11.12 13.20
CA ARG A 348 -5.80 -11.43 11.92
C ARG A 348 -7.19 -10.79 11.81
N HIS A 349 -7.94 -10.78 12.90
CA HIS A 349 -9.32 -10.33 12.96
C HIS A 349 -9.46 -9.05 13.77
N ASP A 350 -10.49 -8.26 13.49
CA ASP A 350 -10.77 -6.99 14.15
C ASP A 350 -10.88 -7.09 15.67
N ASN A 351 -11.53 -8.13 16.18
CA ASN A 351 -11.73 -8.37 17.60
C ASN A 351 -10.48 -8.90 18.32
N GLU A 352 -9.49 -9.40 17.59
CA GLU A 352 -8.21 -9.90 18.11
C GLU A 352 -7.08 -8.87 17.97
N ALA A 353 -7.29 -7.84 17.16
CA ALA A 353 -6.24 -6.89 16.84
C ALA A 353 -5.83 -6.05 18.03
N GLU A 354 -4.53 -5.92 18.19
CA GLU A 354 -3.86 -5.16 19.24
C GLU A 354 -2.82 -4.22 18.64
N LEU A 355 -2.71 -3.01 19.14
CA LEU A 355 -1.54 -2.19 18.87
C LEU A 355 -0.45 -2.54 19.88
N ARG A 356 0.76 -2.79 19.41
CA ARG A 356 1.89 -3.23 20.25
C ARG A 356 3.13 -2.39 20.03
N CYS A 357 3.92 -2.23 21.09
CA CYS A 357 5.31 -1.82 21.06
C CYS A 357 6.17 -3.02 21.46
N VAL A 358 7.16 -3.33 20.65
CA VAL A 358 8.03 -4.49 20.80
C VAL A 358 9.49 -4.04 20.76
N GLU A 359 10.32 -4.52 21.67
CA GLU A 359 11.75 -4.26 21.65
C GLU A 359 12.40 -4.95 20.46
N TRP A 360 13.13 -4.18 19.65
CA TRP A 360 13.72 -4.67 18.40
C TRP A 360 14.67 -5.85 18.59
N LYS A 361 15.55 -5.75 19.60
CA LYS A 361 16.63 -6.72 19.81
C LYS A 361 16.16 -8.06 20.40
N THR A 362 15.08 -8.07 21.16
CA THR A 362 14.65 -9.24 21.92
C THR A 362 13.32 -9.83 21.50
N GLY A 363 12.48 -9.04 20.81
CA GLY A 363 11.09 -9.41 20.54
C GLY A 363 10.19 -9.33 21.79
N GLU A 364 10.64 -8.69 22.87
CA GLU A 364 9.84 -8.48 24.07
C GLU A 364 8.73 -7.45 23.82
N VAL A 365 7.49 -7.80 24.16
CA VAL A 365 6.35 -6.87 24.07
C VAL A 365 6.40 -5.93 25.28
N LYS A 366 6.71 -4.66 25.05
CA LYS A 366 6.79 -3.64 26.10
C LYS A 366 5.41 -3.21 26.60
N TRP A 367 4.49 -3.02 25.65
CA TRP A 367 3.08 -2.78 25.94
C TRP A 367 2.18 -3.25 24.78
N ARG A 368 0.91 -3.46 25.11
CA ARG A 368 -0.17 -3.79 24.15
C ARG A 368 -1.47 -3.08 24.52
N VAL A 369 -2.19 -2.62 23.49
CA VAL A 369 -3.54 -2.10 23.62
C VAL A 369 -4.47 -3.03 22.86
N LYS A 370 -5.41 -3.64 23.57
CA LYS A 370 -6.36 -4.61 23.02
C LYS A 370 -7.54 -3.92 22.34
N ARG A 371 -8.13 -4.60 21.36
CA ARG A 371 -9.35 -4.16 20.65
C ARG A 371 -9.19 -2.82 19.94
N THR A 372 -8.02 -2.62 19.31
CA THR A 372 -7.75 -1.42 18.53
C THR A 372 -8.29 -1.51 17.11
N PHE A 373 -8.93 -2.64 16.73
CA PHE A 373 -9.15 -3.05 15.36
C PHE A 373 -7.81 -3.19 14.60
N ARG A 374 -7.87 -3.61 13.34
CA ARG A 374 -6.66 -3.60 12.51
C ARG A 374 -6.39 -2.19 12.06
N THR A 375 -5.16 -1.74 12.20
CA THR A 375 -4.78 -0.36 11.93
C THR A 375 -3.58 -0.26 11.03
N SER A 376 -3.50 0.81 10.25
CA SER A 376 -2.33 1.20 9.47
C SER A 376 -1.68 2.44 10.10
N LEU A 377 -0.35 2.45 10.13
CA LEU A 377 0.44 3.44 10.85
C LEU A 377 1.23 4.34 9.89
N LEU A 378 1.36 5.61 10.23
CA LEU A 378 2.30 6.56 9.62
C LEU A 378 3.07 7.25 10.75
N LYS A 379 4.41 7.25 10.68
CA LYS A 379 5.25 7.99 11.63
C LYS A 379 5.54 9.39 11.13
N VAL A 380 5.33 10.38 11.99
CA VAL A 380 5.69 11.78 11.72
C VAL A 380 5.94 12.52 13.03
N ASP A 381 6.96 13.36 13.08
CA ASP A 381 7.23 14.31 14.17
C ASP A 381 7.10 13.73 15.59
N GLY A 382 7.72 12.56 15.84
CA GLY A 382 7.68 11.89 17.14
C GLY A 382 6.35 11.22 17.51
N HIS A 383 5.43 11.10 16.54
CA HIS A 383 4.12 10.50 16.72
C HIS A 383 3.82 9.42 15.67
N LEU A 384 2.83 8.59 15.96
CA LEU A 384 2.14 7.74 15.01
C LEU A 384 0.77 8.34 14.70
N VAL A 385 0.48 8.54 13.42
CA VAL A 385 -0.89 8.69 12.93
C VAL A 385 -1.39 7.27 12.66
N ASN A 386 -2.38 6.85 13.42
CA ASN A 386 -2.93 5.50 13.41
C ASN A 386 -4.34 5.54 12.82
N LEU A 387 -4.55 4.88 11.67
CA LEU A 387 -5.84 4.77 11.00
C LEU A 387 -6.43 3.39 11.23
N SER A 388 -7.57 3.31 11.90
CA SER A 388 -8.31 2.07 12.04
C SER A 388 -9.05 1.69 10.75
N GLU A 389 -9.33 0.40 10.57
CA GLU A 389 -10.10 -0.10 9.44
C GLU A 389 -11.55 0.44 9.37
N TYR A 390 -12.02 1.11 10.43
CA TYR A 390 -13.35 1.75 10.51
C TYR A 390 -13.31 3.27 10.28
N GLY A 391 -12.11 3.85 9.99
CA GLY A 391 -11.97 5.27 9.67
C GLY A 391 -11.69 6.17 10.88
N ASP A 392 -11.38 5.58 12.04
CA ASP A 392 -10.91 6.35 13.19
C ASP A 392 -9.42 6.67 13.03
N LEU A 393 -9.06 7.92 13.20
CA LEU A 393 -7.70 8.39 13.34
C LEU A 393 -7.35 8.56 14.82
N SER A 394 -6.18 8.12 15.24
CA SER A 394 -5.60 8.51 16.52
C SER A 394 -4.16 8.98 16.37
N LEU A 395 -3.76 9.97 17.17
CA LEU A 395 -2.41 10.47 17.28
C LEU A 395 -1.80 9.88 18.55
N ILE A 396 -0.73 9.10 18.38
CA ILE A 396 -0.07 8.39 19.49
C ILE A 396 1.36 8.88 19.56
N LYS A 397 1.76 9.42 20.70
CA LYS A 397 3.15 9.80 20.95
C LYS A 397 4.02 8.55 21.03
N LEU A 398 5.14 8.54 20.32
CA LEU A 398 6.11 7.46 20.38
C LEU A 398 6.72 7.37 21.79
N ASN A 399 6.42 6.28 22.48
CA ASN A 399 6.88 6.00 23.83
C ASN A 399 7.00 4.48 24.00
N ALA A 400 8.17 4.00 24.36
CA ALA A 400 8.42 2.58 24.54
C ALA A 400 7.91 2.03 25.89
N GLU A 401 7.72 2.89 26.89
CA GLU A 401 7.32 2.48 28.25
C GLU A 401 5.80 2.31 28.37
N LYS A 402 5.02 3.12 27.63
CA LYS A 402 3.55 3.13 27.71
C LYS A 402 2.91 3.59 26.41
N HIS A 403 1.68 3.14 26.18
CA HIS A 403 0.81 3.73 25.15
C HIS A 403 0.34 5.12 25.59
N GLU A 404 0.54 6.11 24.72
CA GLU A 404 0.20 7.51 25.01
C GLU A 404 -0.62 8.11 23.84
N GLU A 405 -1.95 7.90 23.87
CA GLU A 405 -2.86 8.49 22.91
C GLU A 405 -3.06 9.98 23.22
N VAL A 406 -2.68 10.83 22.26
CA VAL A 406 -2.75 12.31 22.37
C VAL A 406 -4.09 12.83 21.89
N SER A 407 -4.61 12.25 20.80
CA SER A 407 -5.87 12.68 20.18
C SER A 407 -6.54 11.51 19.46
N LYS A 408 -7.87 11.58 19.35
CA LYS A 408 -8.67 10.65 18.56
C LYS A 408 -9.76 11.41 17.79
N TYR A 409 -10.02 11.00 16.55
CA TYR A 409 -11.01 11.61 15.68
C TYR A 409 -11.55 10.60 14.68
N SER A 410 -12.89 10.45 14.61
CA SER A 410 -13.52 9.64 13.57
C SER A 410 -13.77 10.52 12.36
N VAL A 411 -13.20 10.17 11.21
CA VAL A 411 -13.37 10.92 9.96
C VAL A 411 -14.73 10.59 9.37
N PRO A 412 -15.68 11.56 9.33
CA PRO A 412 -17.09 11.25 9.01
C PRO A 412 -17.30 10.71 7.58
N GLU A 413 -16.42 11.07 6.66
CA GLU A 413 -16.48 10.66 5.25
C GLU A 413 -16.00 9.25 5.00
N LEU A 414 -15.23 8.66 5.94
CA LEU A 414 -14.66 7.34 5.77
C LEU A 414 -15.62 6.24 6.18
N GLN A 415 -15.67 5.20 5.38
CA GLN A 415 -16.44 3.99 5.63
C GLN A 415 -15.53 2.76 5.56
N TYR A 416 -15.85 1.75 6.37
CA TYR A 416 -15.21 0.45 6.32
C TYR A 416 -15.24 -0.17 4.91
N PRO A 417 -14.13 -0.75 4.44
CA PRO A 417 -12.84 -0.85 5.10
C PRO A 417 -11.88 0.30 4.73
N CYS A 418 -11.11 0.77 5.73
CA CYS A 418 -10.02 1.74 5.58
C CYS A 418 -8.67 1.03 5.74
N TRP A 419 -8.31 0.17 4.78
CA TRP A 419 -7.12 -0.69 4.88
C TRP A 419 -5.85 -0.07 4.29
N ALA A 420 -5.99 0.94 3.44
CA ALA A 420 -4.84 1.64 2.90
C ALA A 420 -4.11 2.46 3.99
N PRO A 421 -2.76 2.43 4.04
CA PRO A 421 -2.04 3.27 4.99
C PRO A 421 -2.26 4.76 4.71
N PRO A 422 -2.24 5.61 5.76
CA PRO A 422 -2.22 7.06 5.61
C PRO A 422 -0.99 7.51 4.82
N VAL A 423 -1.15 8.59 4.05
CA VAL A 423 -0.08 9.21 3.25
C VAL A 423 0.06 10.67 3.66
N LEU A 424 1.28 11.15 3.87
CA LEU A 424 1.56 12.54 4.23
C LEU A 424 2.51 13.17 3.21
N SER A 425 2.10 14.30 2.65
CA SER A 425 2.93 15.07 1.73
C SER A 425 2.55 16.55 1.76
N GLY A 426 3.55 17.40 1.97
CA GLY A 426 3.36 18.86 2.03
C GLY A 426 2.41 19.32 3.13
N GLY A 427 2.42 18.65 4.28
CA GLY A 427 1.58 18.94 5.43
C GLY A 427 0.16 18.38 5.32
N LEU A 428 -0.20 17.78 4.18
CA LEU A 428 -1.52 17.21 3.93
C LEU A 428 -1.52 15.70 4.16
N LEU A 429 -2.47 15.26 4.98
CA LEU A 429 -2.72 13.86 5.29
C LEU A 429 -3.84 13.34 4.39
N TYR A 430 -3.53 12.32 3.59
CA TYR A 430 -4.49 11.67 2.73
C TYR A 430 -4.86 10.31 3.31
N VAL A 431 -6.16 10.11 3.53
CA VAL A 431 -6.72 8.87 4.07
C VAL A 431 -7.88 8.41 3.19
N ARG A 432 -7.98 7.10 2.98
CA ARG A 432 -9.07 6.55 2.19
C ARG A 432 -9.83 5.46 2.93
N GLY A 433 -11.14 5.40 2.69
CA GLY A 433 -12.01 4.28 3.01
C GLY A 433 -12.75 3.81 1.76
N LYS A 434 -13.80 3.03 1.95
CA LYS A 434 -14.67 2.59 0.86
C LYS A 434 -15.30 3.79 0.15
N GLY A 435 -15.00 3.93 -1.14
CA GLY A 435 -15.63 4.94 -2.01
C GLY A 435 -15.21 6.39 -1.79
N LYS A 436 -14.25 6.69 -0.90
CA LYS A 436 -13.83 8.06 -0.58
C LYS A 436 -12.32 8.18 -0.33
N LEU A 437 -11.74 9.26 -0.84
CA LEU A 437 -10.44 9.79 -0.44
C LEU A 437 -10.65 11.14 0.23
N VAL A 438 -10.04 11.35 1.38
CA VAL A 438 -10.15 12.56 2.19
C VAL A 438 -8.76 13.14 2.39
N CYS A 439 -8.62 14.45 2.16
CA CYS A 439 -7.43 15.25 2.42
C CYS A 439 -7.66 16.11 3.66
N LEU A 440 -6.81 15.95 4.66
CA LEU A 440 -6.86 16.66 5.94
C LEU A 440 -5.59 17.51 6.12
N GLU A 441 -5.69 18.64 6.80
CA GLU A 441 -4.54 19.43 7.18
C GLU A 441 -3.94 18.93 8.49
N LEU A 442 -2.77 18.26 8.41
CA LEU A 442 -2.04 17.78 9.60
C LEU A 442 -0.98 18.78 10.06
N ILE A 443 -0.33 19.45 9.12
CA ILE A 443 0.66 20.49 9.38
C ILE A 443 0.14 21.81 8.79
N PRO A 444 -0.23 22.80 9.63
CA PRO A 444 -0.73 24.07 9.15
C PRO A 444 0.34 24.83 8.36
N GLU A 445 -0.09 25.59 7.36
CA GLU A 445 0.80 26.56 6.73
C GLU A 445 1.27 27.60 7.74
N LYS A 446 2.57 27.85 7.77
CA LYS A 446 3.09 29.01 8.52
C LYS A 446 2.58 30.27 7.84
N LYS A 447 1.75 31.01 8.57
CA LYS A 447 1.30 32.35 8.16
C LYS A 447 2.47 33.35 8.14
#